data_3439aa9c6423129eec874e148c26faed
#
_entry.id   3439aa9c6423129eec874e148c26faed
#
_cell.length_a   1.000
_cell.length_b   1.000
_cell.length_c   1.000
_cell.angle_alpha   90.00
_cell.angle_beta   90.00
_cell.angle_gamma   90.00
#
_symmetry.space_group_name_H-M   'P 1'
#
loop_
_entity.id
_entity.type
_entity.pdbx_description
1 polymer ?
#
loop_
_entity_poly.entity_id
_entity_poly.type
_entity_poly.pdbx_seq_one_letter_code
_entity_poly.pdbx_strand_id
1 'polypeptide(L)'
;MWQRPIIANVIICPELKGSLALTGALPDIPAYPQKGRGLHTKFATLNAKFDFLDKEIEDQVSDYRNILYDIVVLTTKNHDIQLVSQAVYRQWDLIPAFLSSADDFFSGKESRKIQGLTLIITLQDWSNSREAEYSEFISAKLICSKETIKIYSLNAQAGVGRFLHSESLTQSLDVLVEYNNLKSSDIKCVWLTGIEEKAQIELAQYAHSNKWSLPPRHPFLVINHSFGPPGPLSFPTSLSLITEAAIQSEEAQLLICGNRDGTYSICLVTGMLFYDGKN
;
A
#
# COMPACT_ATOMS: atom_id res chain seq x y z
N MET A 1 11.78 4.83 -15.62
CA MET A 1 11.07 5.05 -14.34
C MET A 1 11.85 4.42 -13.20
N TRP A 2 12.09 5.12 -12.09
CA TRP A 2 12.66 4.50 -10.89
C TRP A 2 11.53 3.83 -10.12
N GLN A 3 11.67 2.55 -9.83
CA GLN A 3 10.68 1.79 -9.08
C GLN A 3 11.38 0.85 -8.11
N ARG A 4 10.75 0.65 -6.97
CA ARG A 4 11.13 -0.37 -5.99
C ARG A 4 10.29 -1.62 -6.26
N PRO A 5 10.92 -2.76 -6.58
CA PRO A 5 10.22 -4.00 -6.84
C PRO A 5 9.47 -4.51 -5.62
N ILE A 6 8.25 -4.98 -5.85
CA ILE A 6 7.45 -5.75 -4.90
C ILE A 6 7.48 -7.21 -5.35
N ILE A 7 7.96 -8.09 -4.49
CA ILE A 7 8.10 -9.52 -4.74
C ILE A 7 6.90 -10.31 -4.24
N ALA A 8 6.33 -9.88 -3.10
CA ALA A 8 5.07 -10.41 -2.57
C ALA A 8 4.26 -9.30 -1.92
N ASN A 9 2.93 -9.43 -1.95
CA ASN A 9 2.01 -8.53 -1.27
C ASN A 9 0.84 -9.32 -0.69
N VAL A 10 0.68 -9.23 0.62
CA VAL A 10 -0.42 -9.84 1.37
C VAL A 10 -1.18 -8.74 2.07
N ILE A 11 -2.50 -8.76 1.97
CA ILE A 11 -3.37 -7.84 2.68
C ILE A 11 -4.55 -8.60 3.31
N ILE A 12 -4.85 -8.27 4.55
CA ILE A 12 -6.02 -8.70 5.29
C ILE A 12 -6.79 -7.43 5.65
N CYS A 13 -7.97 -7.32 5.14
CA CYS A 13 -8.83 -6.15 5.31
C CYS A 13 -10.29 -6.60 5.59
N PRO A 14 -11.26 -5.69 5.71
CA PRO A 14 -12.65 -6.06 5.95
C PRO A 14 -13.29 -6.94 4.87
N GLU A 15 -12.74 -6.97 3.66
CA GLU A 15 -13.22 -7.81 2.56
C GLU A 15 -12.18 -8.86 2.15
N LEU A 16 -12.62 -10.07 1.84
CA LEU A 16 -11.73 -11.17 1.45
C LEU A 16 -10.91 -10.85 0.19
N LYS A 17 -11.46 -10.06 -0.72
CA LYS A 17 -10.81 -9.59 -1.95
C LYS A 17 -10.85 -8.06 -1.94
N GLY A 18 -9.91 -7.46 -1.18
CA GLY A 18 -9.97 -6.06 -0.83
C GLY A 18 -10.02 -5.08 -2.00
N SER A 19 -9.15 -5.23 -3.00
CA SER A 19 -9.12 -4.35 -4.17
C SER A 19 -10.40 -4.48 -5.03
N LEU A 20 -10.96 -5.68 -5.16
CA LEU A 20 -12.19 -5.92 -5.91
C LEU A 20 -13.42 -5.29 -5.25
N ALA A 21 -13.38 -5.08 -3.93
CA ALA A 21 -14.43 -4.39 -3.20
C ALA A 21 -14.69 -2.98 -3.73
N LEU A 22 -13.67 -2.32 -4.24
CA LEU A 22 -13.72 -0.93 -4.68
C LEU A 22 -14.05 -0.80 -6.17
N THR A 23 -13.87 -1.86 -6.94
CA THR A 23 -14.19 -1.87 -8.38
C THR A 23 -15.65 -2.18 -8.67
N GLY A 24 -16.49 -2.40 -7.63
CA GLY A 24 -17.88 -2.80 -7.79
C GLY A 24 -18.08 -4.26 -8.21
N ALA A 25 -17.00 -5.05 -8.19
CA ALA A 25 -17.04 -6.48 -8.58
C ALA A 25 -17.62 -7.39 -7.50
N LEU A 26 -17.73 -6.90 -6.25
CA LEU A 26 -18.32 -7.64 -5.14
C LEU A 26 -19.71 -7.09 -4.80
N PRO A 27 -20.76 -7.95 -4.69
CA PRO A 27 -22.04 -7.54 -4.17
C PRO A 27 -21.96 -7.29 -2.65
N ASP A 28 -22.95 -6.56 -2.13
CA ASP A 28 -23.20 -6.42 -0.69
C ASP A 28 -22.14 -5.68 0.14
N ILE A 29 -21.31 -4.85 -0.48
CA ILE A 29 -20.39 -4.01 0.24
C ILE A 29 -21.14 -2.82 0.86
N PRO A 30 -20.96 -2.55 2.17
CA PRO A 30 -21.55 -1.37 2.79
C PRO A 30 -21.09 -0.09 2.08
N ALA A 31 -22.04 0.72 1.63
CA ALA A 31 -21.75 2.04 1.08
C ALA A 31 -21.62 3.06 2.22
N TYR A 32 -20.55 3.84 2.19
CA TYR A 32 -20.28 4.94 3.12
C TYR A 32 -20.37 4.57 4.61
N PRO A 33 -19.66 3.54 5.10
CA PRO A 33 -19.73 3.18 6.50
C PRO A 33 -19.16 4.32 7.37
N GLN A 34 -19.96 4.74 8.35
CA GLN A 34 -19.61 5.82 9.28
C GLN A 34 -18.60 5.36 10.36
N LYS A 35 -18.50 4.07 10.57
CA LYS A 35 -17.59 3.43 11.53
C LYS A 35 -16.62 2.53 10.79
N GLY A 36 -15.47 2.31 11.42
CA GLY A 36 -14.50 1.35 10.95
C GLY A 36 -15.08 -0.07 10.94
N ARG A 37 -14.55 -0.92 10.07
CA ARG A 37 -14.94 -2.32 9.88
C ARG A 37 -13.80 -3.23 10.32
N GLY A 38 -14.13 -4.34 10.99
CA GLY A 38 -13.17 -5.35 11.40
C GLY A 38 -12.66 -6.18 10.22
N LEU A 39 -11.54 -6.87 10.41
CA LEU A 39 -11.01 -7.82 9.42
C LEU A 39 -12.05 -8.89 9.08
N HIS A 40 -12.07 -9.33 7.82
CA HIS A 40 -12.93 -10.45 7.38
C HIS A 40 -12.56 -11.77 8.08
N THR A 41 -11.30 -11.94 8.50
CA THR A 41 -10.80 -13.09 9.23
C THR A 41 -10.49 -12.71 10.68
N LYS A 42 -10.98 -13.49 11.64
CA LYS A 42 -10.67 -13.27 13.06
C LYS A 42 -9.43 -14.04 13.46
N PHE A 43 -8.49 -13.34 14.09
CA PHE A 43 -7.29 -13.93 14.66
C PHE A 43 -7.35 -13.89 16.18
N ALA A 44 -7.05 -15.00 16.84
CA ALA A 44 -7.07 -15.07 18.30
C ALA A 44 -5.89 -14.33 18.96
N THR A 45 -4.76 -14.26 18.25
CA THR A 45 -3.52 -13.68 18.79
C THR A 45 -2.73 -12.97 17.70
N LEU A 46 -1.77 -12.12 18.10
CA LEU A 46 -0.81 -11.50 17.20
C LEU A 46 0.05 -12.55 16.47
N ASN A 47 0.45 -13.61 17.15
CA ASN A 47 1.20 -14.70 16.54
C ASN A 47 0.41 -15.35 15.39
N ALA A 48 -0.89 -15.63 15.59
CA ALA A 48 -1.73 -16.18 14.52
C ALA A 48 -1.84 -15.27 13.29
N LYS A 49 -1.78 -13.95 13.48
CA LYS A 49 -1.71 -12.98 12.37
C LYS A 49 -0.40 -13.13 11.61
N PHE A 50 0.72 -13.24 12.31
CA PHE A 50 2.03 -13.40 11.70
C PHE A 50 2.22 -14.76 11.05
N ASP A 51 1.74 -15.84 11.67
CA ASP A 51 1.74 -17.18 11.06
C ASP A 51 0.97 -17.17 9.72
N PHE A 52 -0.16 -16.47 9.67
CA PHE A 52 -0.95 -16.32 8.44
C PHE A 52 -0.18 -15.52 7.37
N LEU A 53 0.35 -14.33 7.74
CA LEU A 53 1.11 -13.48 6.81
C LEU A 53 2.32 -14.22 6.23
N ASP A 54 3.04 -14.92 7.07
CA ASP A 54 4.20 -15.71 6.68
C ASP A 54 3.84 -16.81 5.69
N LYS A 55 2.79 -17.57 5.97
CA LYS A 55 2.31 -18.60 5.06
C LYS A 55 1.92 -18.04 3.71
N GLU A 56 1.13 -16.95 3.68
CA GLU A 56 0.70 -16.32 2.43
C GLU A 56 1.88 -15.73 1.62
N ILE A 57 2.95 -15.29 2.30
CA ILE A 57 4.18 -14.84 1.64
C ILE A 57 4.95 -16.04 1.09
N GLU A 58 5.08 -17.12 1.86
CA GLU A 58 5.77 -18.35 1.43
C GLU A 58 5.07 -18.99 0.23
N ASP A 59 3.74 -18.95 0.17
CA ASP A 59 2.96 -19.41 -0.97
C ASP A 59 3.23 -18.57 -2.25
N GLN A 60 3.63 -17.30 -2.12
CA GLN A 60 4.01 -16.43 -3.23
C GLN A 60 5.50 -16.54 -3.60
N VAL A 61 6.37 -16.72 -2.60
CA VAL A 61 7.83 -16.73 -2.75
C VAL A 61 8.43 -17.80 -1.84
N SER A 62 8.58 -18.99 -2.38
CA SER A 62 9.16 -20.12 -1.64
C SER A 62 10.56 -19.79 -1.13
N ASP A 63 10.87 -20.25 0.07
CA ASP A 63 12.18 -20.07 0.70
C ASP A 63 12.63 -18.61 0.88
N TYR A 64 11.71 -17.64 0.89
CA TYR A 64 12.04 -16.22 0.99
C TYR A 64 12.84 -15.89 2.26
N ARG A 65 12.67 -16.65 3.32
CA ARG A 65 13.37 -16.48 4.61
C ARG A 65 14.89 -16.61 4.47
N ASN A 66 15.39 -17.40 3.51
CA ASN A 66 16.82 -17.58 3.28
C ASN A 66 17.53 -16.32 2.78
N ILE A 67 16.76 -15.40 2.22
CA ILE A 67 17.26 -14.13 1.68
C ILE A 67 16.61 -12.91 2.35
N LEU A 68 15.81 -13.13 3.40
CA LEU A 68 15.24 -12.06 4.21
C LEU A 68 16.36 -11.39 5.03
N TYR A 69 16.53 -10.10 4.82
CA TYR A 69 17.62 -9.33 5.45
C TYR A 69 17.13 -8.38 6.55
N ASP A 70 15.93 -7.82 6.37
CA ASP A 70 15.41 -6.79 7.27
C ASP A 70 13.89 -6.87 7.39
N ILE A 71 13.37 -6.47 8.57
CA ILE A 71 11.94 -6.37 8.82
C ILE A 71 11.63 -4.97 9.35
N VAL A 72 10.68 -4.33 8.71
CA VAL A 72 10.16 -3.02 9.11
C VAL A 72 8.72 -3.14 9.52
N VAL A 73 8.38 -2.63 10.69
CA VAL A 73 7.00 -2.65 11.20
C VAL A 73 6.46 -1.23 11.33
N LEU A 74 5.32 -1.01 10.70
CA LEU A 74 4.47 0.15 10.86
C LEU A 74 3.29 -0.25 11.74
N THR A 75 3.12 0.41 12.88
CA THR A 75 2.06 0.07 13.83
C THR A 75 1.40 1.32 14.40
N THR A 76 0.16 1.16 14.85
CA THR A 76 -0.56 2.22 15.55
C THR A 76 -0.04 2.35 16.99
N LYS A 77 -0.29 3.50 17.61
CA LYS A 77 0.09 3.76 19.01
C LYS A 77 -0.54 2.79 20.03
N ASN A 78 -1.55 2.03 19.60
CA ASN A 78 -2.28 1.09 20.46
C ASN A 78 -1.54 -0.24 20.66
N HIS A 79 -0.49 -0.51 19.88
CA HIS A 79 0.29 -1.72 20.01
C HIS A 79 1.45 -1.55 21.00
N ASP A 80 1.66 -2.58 21.80
CA ASP A 80 2.88 -2.72 22.60
C ASP A 80 4.03 -3.14 21.68
N ILE A 81 4.98 -2.22 21.48
CA ILE A 81 6.15 -2.42 20.62
C ILE A 81 6.98 -3.63 21.03
N GLN A 82 7.08 -3.90 22.35
CA GLN A 82 7.85 -5.04 22.84
C GLN A 82 7.18 -6.37 22.49
N LEU A 83 5.85 -6.45 22.65
CA LEU A 83 5.08 -7.64 22.25
C LEU A 83 5.14 -7.87 20.74
N VAL A 84 5.03 -6.81 19.94
CA VAL A 84 5.16 -6.92 18.49
C VAL A 84 6.57 -7.37 18.10
N SER A 85 7.62 -6.80 18.71
CA SER A 85 9.01 -7.19 18.44
C SER A 85 9.27 -8.65 18.78
N GLN A 86 8.79 -9.12 19.92
CA GLN A 86 8.92 -10.53 20.32
C GLN A 86 8.19 -11.48 19.35
N ALA A 87 6.99 -11.11 18.92
CA ALA A 87 6.22 -11.91 17.98
C ALA A 87 6.88 -11.98 16.60
N VAL A 88 7.43 -10.85 16.10
CA VAL A 88 8.21 -10.81 14.86
C VAL A 88 9.48 -11.66 14.96
N TYR A 89 10.24 -11.50 16.06
CA TYR A 89 11.44 -12.28 16.29
C TYR A 89 11.14 -13.78 16.32
N ARG A 90 10.08 -14.17 17.02
CA ARG A 90 9.63 -15.58 17.07
C ARG A 90 9.32 -16.13 15.67
N GLN A 91 8.71 -15.32 14.79
CA GLN A 91 8.28 -15.78 13.47
C GLN A 91 9.40 -15.85 12.45
N TRP A 92 10.30 -14.87 12.45
CA TRP A 92 11.31 -14.69 11.40
C TRP A 92 12.76 -14.70 11.88
N ASP A 93 13.01 -14.81 13.18
CA ASP A 93 14.34 -14.78 13.81
C ASP A 93 15.13 -13.48 13.51
N LEU A 94 14.40 -12.37 13.25
CA LEU A 94 14.93 -11.05 13.00
C LEU A 94 14.30 -10.02 13.94
N ILE A 95 15.11 -9.07 14.40
CA ILE A 95 14.64 -7.95 15.21
C ILE A 95 14.10 -6.87 14.27
N PRO A 96 12.82 -6.48 14.38
CA PRO A 96 12.25 -5.49 13.48
C PRO A 96 12.71 -4.07 13.79
N ALA A 97 12.82 -3.23 12.76
CA ALA A 97 12.84 -1.78 12.90
C ALA A 97 11.41 -1.25 12.94
N PHE A 98 11.12 -0.31 13.84
CA PHE A 98 9.82 0.36 13.90
C PHE A 98 9.92 1.74 13.25
N LEU A 99 8.99 2.04 12.34
CA LEU A 99 8.87 3.36 11.73
C LEU A 99 7.57 4.02 12.17
N SER A 100 7.64 5.31 12.41
CA SER A 100 6.47 6.13 12.75
C SER A 100 5.64 6.53 11.52
N SER A 101 6.24 6.50 10.34
CA SER A 101 5.63 6.88 9.07
C SER A 101 6.17 6.03 7.93
N ALA A 102 5.30 5.71 6.98
CA ALA A 102 5.69 5.08 5.73
C ALA A 102 6.58 6.00 4.87
N ASP A 103 6.47 7.30 5.06
CA ASP A 103 7.23 8.33 4.34
C ASP A 103 8.74 8.14 4.54
N ASP A 104 9.16 7.81 5.76
CA ASP A 104 10.56 7.58 6.09
C ASP A 104 11.17 6.42 5.28
N PHE A 105 10.35 5.41 4.98
CA PHE A 105 10.81 4.25 4.24
C PHE A 105 10.78 4.45 2.72
N PHE A 106 9.71 5.09 2.20
CA PHE A 106 9.53 5.25 0.75
C PHE A 106 10.18 6.51 0.18
N SER A 107 10.54 7.50 1.00
CA SER A 107 11.15 8.77 0.57
C SER A 107 12.55 8.65 -0.04
N GLY A 108 13.15 7.47 0.00
CA GLY A 108 14.47 7.21 -0.60
C GLY A 108 15.65 7.87 0.12
N LYS A 109 15.43 8.51 1.28
CA LYS A 109 16.51 9.10 2.09
C LYS A 109 17.49 8.05 2.62
N GLU A 110 17.05 6.82 2.77
CA GLU A 110 17.93 5.68 3.03
C GLU A 110 18.15 4.87 1.76
N SER A 111 19.12 5.25 0.95
CA SER A 111 19.69 4.38 -0.08
C SER A 111 20.58 3.31 0.58
N ARG A 112 20.05 2.57 1.56
CA ARG A 112 20.70 1.34 2.01
C ARG A 112 20.77 0.44 0.79
N LYS A 113 21.95 -0.04 0.46
CA LYS A 113 22.12 -1.13 -0.49
C LYS A 113 21.38 -2.33 0.11
N ILE A 114 20.13 -2.51 -0.25
CA ILE A 114 19.33 -3.64 0.18
C ILE A 114 19.96 -4.86 -0.47
N GLN A 115 20.65 -5.67 0.33
CA GLN A 115 21.37 -6.87 -0.14
C GLN A 115 20.49 -8.11 -0.16
N GLY A 116 19.22 -8.00 0.27
CA GLY A 116 18.29 -9.10 0.35
C GLY A 116 16.85 -8.60 0.21
N LEU A 117 15.90 -9.35 0.77
CA LEU A 117 14.52 -8.94 0.89
C LEU A 117 14.30 -8.13 2.17
N THR A 118 13.47 -7.10 2.08
CA THR A 118 12.94 -6.40 3.25
C THR A 118 11.45 -6.71 3.37
N LEU A 119 11.03 -7.21 4.52
CA LEU A 119 9.63 -7.44 4.86
C LEU A 119 9.06 -6.19 5.54
N ILE A 120 8.04 -5.58 4.95
CA ILE A 120 7.31 -4.46 5.54
C ILE A 120 5.99 -4.97 6.06
N ILE A 121 5.78 -4.89 7.36
CA ILE A 121 4.53 -5.26 8.03
C ILE A 121 3.80 -4.00 8.44
N THR A 122 2.50 -3.92 8.13
CA THR A 122 1.63 -2.84 8.58
C THR A 122 0.53 -3.42 9.47
N LEU A 123 0.42 -2.91 10.69
CA LEU A 123 -0.56 -3.33 11.69
C LEU A 123 -1.47 -2.14 12.03
N GLN A 124 -2.64 -2.08 11.43
CA GLN A 124 -3.71 -1.14 11.74
C GLN A 124 -4.92 -1.93 12.21
N ASP A 125 -4.88 -2.40 13.44
CA ASP A 125 -5.99 -3.13 14.06
C ASP A 125 -6.37 -2.52 15.42
N TRP A 126 -7.48 -3.00 15.99
CA TRP A 126 -8.07 -2.43 17.21
C TRP A 126 -7.61 -3.11 18.48
N SER A 127 -6.49 -3.78 18.50
CA SER A 127 -6.04 -4.71 19.54
C SER A 127 -6.41 -4.34 21.00
N ASN A 128 -6.71 -3.06 21.28
CA ASN A 128 -7.13 -2.57 22.60
C ASN A 128 -8.22 -1.47 22.57
N SER A 129 -8.80 -1.13 21.42
CA SER A 129 -9.82 -0.10 21.33
C SER A 129 -11.22 -0.71 21.23
N ARG A 130 -12.18 -0.16 22.00
CA ARG A 130 -13.57 -0.57 21.93
C ARG A 130 -14.36 0.15 20.85
N GLU A 131 -13.77 1.17 20.20
CA GLU A 131 -14.43 2.00 19.21
C GLU A 131 -13.74 1.89 17.86
N ALA A 132 -14.54 1.51 16.88
CA ALA A 132 -14.12 1.38 15.50
C ALA A 132 -14.03 2.77 14.81
N GLU A 133 -13.04 3.57 15.17
CA GLU A 133 -12.83 4.89 14.54
C GLU A 133 -12.35 4.75 13.10
N TYR A 134 -11.67 3.66 12.76
CA TYR A 134 -11.14 3.35 11.44
C TYR A 134 -11.22 1.84 11.17
N SER A 135 -11.15 1.43 9.93
CA SER A 135 -11.14 0.01 9.58
C SER A 135 -9.81 -0.66 9.88
N GLU A 136 -9.90 -1.95 10.23
CA GLU A 136 -8.72 -2.77 10.44
C GLU A 136 -8.10 -3.19 9.12
N PHE A 137 -6.79 -3.08 9.06
CA PHE A 137 -5.95 -3.54 7.96
C PHE A 137 -4.66 -4.14 8.50
N ILE A 138 -4.28 -5.29 8.00
CA ILE A 138 -2.99 -5.90 8.25
C ILE A 138 -2.38 -6.22 6.91
N SER A 139 -1.12 -5.88 6.69
CA SER A 139 -0.46 -6.22 5.44
C SER A 139 1.00 -6.57 5.63
N ALA A 140 1.52 -7.34 4.68
CA ALA A 140 2.92 -7.66 4.58
C ALA A 140 3.37 -7.54 3.11
N LYS A 141 4.52 -6.92 2.88
CA LYS A 141 5.14 -6.78 1.56
C LYS A 141 6.58 -7.21 1.60
N LEU A 142 6.98 -8.00 0.64
CA LEU A 142 8.39 -8.22 0.35
C LEU A 142 8.83 -7.27 -0.76
N ILE A 143 9.85 -6.48 -0.46
CA ILE A 143 10.48 -5.58 -1.41
C ILE A 143 11.97 -5.83 -1.49
N CYS A 144 12.60 -5.42 -2.59
CA CYS A 144 14.05 -5.52 -2.75
C CYS A 144 14.61 -4.48 -3.71
N SER A 145 15.91 -4.54 -3.95
CA SER A 145 16.58 -3.81 -5.01
C SER A 145 16.50 -4.56 -6.35
N LYS A 146 16.74 -3.85 -7.45
CA LYS A 146 16.87 -4.49 -8.79
C LYS A 146 18.05 -5.45 -8.86
N GLU A 147 19.09 -5.17 -8.14
CA GLU A 147 20.29 -6.01 -8.01
C GLU A 147 19.95 -7.33 -7.31
N THR A 148 19.15 -7.27 -6.23
CA THR A 148 18.68 -8.47 -5.51
C THR A 148 17.85 -9.37 -6.42
N ILE A 149 16.96 -8.80 -7.25
CA ILE A 149 16.21 -9.58 -8.25
C ILE A 149 17.15 -10.37 -9.16
N LYS A 150 18.20 -9.71 -9.67
CA LYS A 150 19.16 -10.36 -10.59
C LYS A 150 19.98 -11.44 -9.91
N ILE A 151 20.42 -11.20 -8.65
CA ILE A 151 21.25 -12.15 -7.90
C ILE A 151 20.48 -13.43 -7.58
N TYR A 152 19.22 -13.29 -7.15
CA TYR A 152 18.41 -14.41 -6.68
C TYR A 152 17.36 -14.88 -7.70
N SER A 153 17.37 -14.32 -8.91
CA SER A 153 16.42 -14.65 -9.98
C SER A 153 14.95 -14.54 -9.54
N LEU A 154 14.62 -13.51 -8.77
CA LEU A 154 13.29 -13.29 -8.25
C LEU A 154 12.36 -12.69 -9.31
N ASN A 155 11.06 -12.98 -9.18
CA ASN A 155 10.03 -12.38 -10.01
C ASN A 155 9.36 -11.21 -9.25
N ALA A 156 9.48 -9.99 -9.78
CA ALA A 156 8.71 -8.87 -9.27
C ALA A 156 7.26 -8.96 -9.75
N GLN A 157 6.32 -8.86 -8.82
CA GLN A 157 4.89 -8.86 -9.14
C GLN A 157 4.38 -7.44 -9.48
N ALA A 158 5.01 -6.43 -8.87
CA ALA A 158 4.68 -5.03 -9.09
C ALA A 158 5.89 -4.13 -8.81
N GLY A 159 5.76 -2.84 -9.14
CA GLY A 159 6.75 -1.82 -8.82
C GLY A 159 6.12 -0.60 -8.16
N VAL A 160 6.69 -0.13 -7.06
CA VAL A 160 6.31 1.13 -6.41
C VAL A 160 7.22 2.24 -6.92
N GLY A 161 6.62 3.29 -7.50
CA GLY A 161 7.31 4.50 -7.93
C GLY A 161 7.78 5.37 -6.76
N ARG A 162 8.32 6.53 -7.08
CA ARG A 162 8.70 7.50 -6.06
C ARG A 162 7.48 7.95 -5.28
N PHE A 163 7.68 8.07 -3.99
CA PHE A 163 6.74 8.68 -3.09
C PHE A 163 6.93 10.19 -3.10
N LEU A 164 5.83 10.92 -3.23
CA LEU A 164 5.80 12.38 -3.14
C LEU A 164 4.96 12.79 -1.95
N HIS A 165 5.47 13.73 -1.17
CA HIS A 165 4.78 14.34 -0.03
C HIS A 165 4.79 15.86 -0.21
N SER A 166 3.62 16.52 -0.18
CA SER A 166 3.49 17.93 -0.51
C SER A 166 2.19 18.53 0.01
N GLU A 167 2.19 19.83 0.24
CA GLU A 167 1.00 20.62 0.54
C GLU A 167 0.14 20.92 -0.70
N SER A 168 0.72 20.84 -1.90
CA SER A 168 0.03 21.11 -3.16
C SER A 168 -0.20 19.85 -3.97
N LEU A 169 -1.47 19.49 -4.16
CA LEU A 169 -1.87 18.32 -4.94
C LEU A 169 -1.43 18.43 -6.39
N THR A 170 -1.74 19.55 -7.06
CA THR A 170 -1.45 19.76 -8.49
C THR A 170 0.04 19.77 -8.79
N GLN A 171 0.85 20.46 -7.97
CA GLN A 171 2.30 20.46 -8.14
C GLN A 171 2.90 19.05 -7.97
N SER A 172 2.40 18.28 -7.03
CA SER A 172 2.85 16.89 -6.85
C SER A 172 2.52 16.01 -8.06
N LEU A 173 1.34 16.22 -8.64
CA LEU A 173 0.93 15.48 -9.84
C LEU A 173 1.79 15.87 -11.06
N ASP A 174 2.11 17.14 -11.25
CA ASP A 174 3.02 17.60 -12.30
C ASP A 174 4.39 16.92 -12.16
N VAL A 175 4.95 16.95 -10.95
CA VAL A 175 6.22 16.30 -10.63
C VAL A 175 6.15 14.78 -10.89
N LEU A 176 5.06 14.12 -10.48
CA LEU A 176 4.90 12.69 -10.68
C LEU A 176 4.84 12.32 -12.16
N VAL A 177 4.06 13.08 -12.94
CA VAL A 177 3.90 12.88 -14.39
C VAL A 177 5.24 13.08 -15.09
N GLU A 178 5.96 14.17 -14.78
CA GLU A 178 7.25 14.49 -15.37
C GLU A 178 8.32 13.43 -15.05
N TYR A 179 8.51 13.11 -13.76
CA TYR A 179 9.53 12.14 -13.33
C TYR A 179 9.29 10.72 -13.83
N ASN A 180 8.05 10.33 -14.03
CA ASN A 180 7.71 9.01 -14.53
C ASN A 180 7.52 8.97 -16.04
N ASN A 181 7.62 10.14 -16.71
CA ASN A 181 7.36 10.28 -18.15
C ASN A 181 6.02 9.65 -18.56
N LEU A 182 4.97 9.93 -17.76
CA LEU A 182 3.64 9.38 -17.96
C LEU A 182 2.91 10.12 -19.08
N LYS A 183 2.25 9.36 -19.92
CA LYS A 183 1.27 9.90 -20.87
C LYS A 183 -0.09 9.99 -20.18
N SER A 184 -0.95 10.87 -20.65
CA SER A 184 -2.34 11.00 -20.17
C SER A 184 -3.11 9.68 -20.26
N SER A 185 -2.81 8.84 -21.25
CA SER A 185 -3.41 7.52 -21.45
C SER A 185 -2.96 6.46 -20.43
N ASP A 186 -1.86 6.69 -19.72
CA ASP A 186 -1.29 5.71 -18.79
C ASP A 186 -2.01 5.76 -17.43
N ILE A 187 -2.67 6.89 -17.12
CA ILE A 187 -3.41 7.09 -15.87
C ILE A 187 -4.88 6.71 -16.10
N LYS A 188 -5.23 5.50 -15.72
CA LYS A 188 -6.58 4.95 -15.89
C LYS A 188 -7.29 4.69 -14.57
N CYS A 189 -6.54 4.54 -13.51
CA CYS A 189 -7.07 4.18 -12.21
C CYS A 189 -6.45 5.06 -11.12
N VAL A 190 -7.30 5.78 -10.39
CA VAL A 190 -6.90 6.70 -9.32
C VAL A 190 -7.65 6.33 -8.04
N TRP A 191 -6.88 6.08 -6.99
CA TRP A 191 -7.37 5.68 -5.68
C TRP A 191 -7.20 6.80 -4.67
N LEU A 192 -8.26 7.09 -3.94
CA LEU A 192 -8.30 8.16 -2.96
C LEU A 192 -8.55 7.63 -1.56
N THR A 193 -7.81 8.15 -0.59
CA THR A 193 -8.08 7.94 0.84
C THR A 193 -7.85 9.22 1.62
N GLY A 194 -8.72 9.57 2.56
CA GLY A 194 -8.60 10.77 3.39
C GLY A 194 -8.66 12.10 2.62
N ILE A 195 -9.15 12.11 1.39
CA ILE A 195 -9.22 13.30 0.53
C ILE A 195 -10.56 14.02 0.73
N GLU A 196 -10.49 15.30 1.04
CA GLU A 196 -11.66 16.17 1.17
C GLU A 196 -12.34 16.41 -0.19
N GLU A 197 -13.64 16.72 -0.17
CA GLU A 197 -14.43 16.96 -1.40
C GLU A 197 -13.82 18.08 -2.27
N LYS A 198 -13.34 19.16 -1.66
CA LYS A 198 -12.69 20.26 -2.39
C LYS A 198 -11.47 19.78 -3.20
N ALA A 199 -10.62 18.96 -2.60
CA ALA A 199 -9.45 18.41 -3.28
C ALA A 199 -9.83 17.37 -4.34
N GLN A 200 -10.93 16.64 -4.16
CA GLN A 200 -11.46 15.75 -5.21
C GLN A 200 -11.93 16.54 -6.44
N ILE A 201 -12.57 17.70 -6.23
CA ILE A 201 -12.97 18.62 -7.33
C ILE A 201 -11.72 19.16 -8.04
N GLU A 202 -10.71 19.61 -7.31
CA GLU A 202 -9.44 20.08 -7.85
C GLU A 202 -8.78 18.99 -8.71
N LEU A 203 -8.72 17.77 -8.19
CA LEU A 203 -8.19 16.61 -8.91
C LEU A 203 -8.98 16.30 -10.18
N ALA A 204 -10.31 16.39 -10.15
CA ALA A 204 -11.15 16.17 -11.31
C ALA A 204 -10.89 17.20 -12.41
N GLN A 205 -10.75 18.47 -12.03
CA GLN A 205 -10.40 19.55 -12.94
C GLN A 205 -8.99 19.35 -13.54
N TYR A 206 -8.03 18.96 -12.73
CA TYR A 206 -6.67 18.63 -13.16
C TYR A 206 -6.66 17.47 -14.16
N ALA A 207 -7.33 16.37 -13.84
CA ALA A 207 -7.44 15.18 -14.68
C ALA A 207 -8.09 15.51 -16.04
N HIS A 208 -9.16 16.31 -16.02
CA HIS A 208 -9.83 16.77 -17.24
C HIS A 208 -8.91 17.65 -18.12
N SER A 209 -8.25 18.61 -17.51
CA SER A 209 -7.32 19.53 -18.23
C SER A 209 -6.13 18.79 -18.84
N ASN A 210 -5.64 17.75 -18.16
CA ASN A 210 -4.55 16.90 -18.61
C ASN A 210 -5.01 15.69 -19.45
N LYS A 211 -6.29 15.60 -19.77
CA LYS A 211 -6.89 14.57 -20.63
C LYS A 211 -6.60 13.14 -20.16
N TRP A 212 -6.69 12.90 -18.84
CA TRP A 212 -6.54 11.56 -18.30
C TRP A 212 -7.65 10.63 -18.78
N SER A 213 -7.31 9.35 -19.03
CA SER A 213 -8.25 8.34 -19.53
C SER A 213 -9.04 7.68 -18.40
N LEU A 214 -9.68 8.48 -17.54
CA LEU A 214 -10.47 7.99 -16.42
C LEU A 214 -11.89 7.57 -16.81
N PRO A 215 -12.50 6.61 -16.08
CA PRO A 215 -13.88 6.24 -16.28
C PRO A 215 -14.84 7.42 -16.08
N PRO A 216 -15.83 7.65 -16.97
CA PRO A 216 -16.65 8.87 -16.94
C PRO A 216 -17.62 8.95 -15.75
N ARG A 217 -18.09 7.81 -15.20
CA ARG A 217 -19.05 7.79 -14.10
C ARG A 217 -18.40 7.77 -12.71
N HIS A 218 -17.29 7.07 -12.56
CA HIS A 218 -16.57 6.92 -11.30
C HIS A 218 -15.08 7.10 -11.58
N PRO A 219 -14.64 8.35 -11.78
CA PRO A 219 -13.25 8.62 -12.16
C PRO A 219 -12.26 8.25 -11.06
N PHE A 220 -12.72 8.18 -9.82
CA PHE A 220 -11.90 7.89 -8.65
C PHE A 220 -12.48 6.74 -7.84
N LEU A 221 -11.61 5.86 -7.35
CA LEU A 221 -11.95 4.82 -6.40
C LEU A 221 -11.65 5.32 -4.98
N VAL A 222 -12.69 5.73 -4.26
CA VAL A 222 -12.54 6.29 -2.91
C VAL A 222 -12.61 5.18 -1.88
N ILE A 223 -11.46 4.83 -1.30
CA ILE A 223 -11.30 3.72 -0.35
C ILE A 223 -12.26 3.86 0.84
N ASN A 224 -12.42 5.08 1.33
CA ASN A 224 -13.26 5.37 2.49
C ASN A 224 -14.75 5.09 2.25
N HIS A 225 -15.22 5.12 1.01
CA HIS A 225 -16.62 4.83 0.68
C HIS A 225 -17.00 3.36 0.93
N SER A 226 -16.05 2.45 0.90
CA SER A 226 -16.29 1.02 1.15
C SER A 226 -15.75 0.56 2.50
N PHE A 227 -14.64 1.12 2.94
CA PHE A 227 -13.95 0.69 4.16
C PHE A 227 -14.13 1.63 5.36
N GLY A 228 -14.80 2.79 5.20
CA GLY A 228 -15.04 3.74 6.28
C GLY A 228 -13.87 4.69 6.55
N PRO A 229 -13.86 5.37 7.70
CA PRO A 229 -12.90 6.44 7.96
C PRO A 229 -11.44 5.98 7.85
N PRO A 230 -10.54 6.87 7.36
CA PRO A 230 -9.12 6.55 7.23
C PRO A 230 -8.46 6.42 8.61
N GLY A 231 -7.63 5.41 8.76
CA GLY A 231 -6.84 5.19 9.96
C GLY A 231 -5.50 5.93 9.95
N PRO A 232 -4.73 5.81 11.05
CA PRO A 232 -3.42 6.43 11.17
C PRO A 232 -2.38 5.87 10.18
N LEU A 233 -2.60 4.67 9.65
CA LEU A 233 -1.74 4.04 8.65
C LEU A 233 -2.43 3.93 7.28
N SER A 234 -3.29 4.91 6.93
CA SER A 234 -4.07 4.91 5.68
C SER A 234 -3.20 4.77 4.44
N PHE A 235 -2.06 5.45 4.39
CA PHE A 235 -1.17 5.39 3.24
C PHE A 235 -0.60 3.97 3.03
N PRO A 236 0.10 3.34 3.99
CA PRO A 236 0.68 2.01 3.79
C PRO A 236 -0.37 0.91 3.58
N THR A 237 -1.56 1.03 4.20
CA THR A 237 -2.66 0.08 3.98
C THR A 237 -3.26 0.23 2.59
N SER A 238 -3.50 1.47 2.15
CA SER A 238 -3.97 1.76 0.80
C SER A 238 -2.95 1.34 -0.26
N LEU A 239 -1.65 1.52 0.02
CA LEU A 239 -0.59 1.04 -0.86
C LEU A 239 -0.64 -0.48 -1.05
N SER A 240 -1.04 -1.24 -0.02
CA SER A 240 -1.23 -2.70 -0.15
C SER A 240 -2.43 -3.05 -1.02
N LEU A 241 -3.56 -2.34 -0.88
CA LEU A 241 -4.75 -2.51 -1.73
C LEU A 241 -4.45 -2.23 -3.20
N ILE A 242 -3.82 -1.10 -3.48
CA ILE A 242 -3.53 -0.75 -4.88
C ILE A 242 -2.43 -1.63 -5.48
N THR A 243 -1.53 -2.18 -4.67
CA THR A 243 -0.57 -3.18 -5.13
C THR A 243 -1.28 -4.45 -5.57
N GLU A 244 -2.27 -4.93 -4.80
CA GLU A 244 -3.13 -6.05 -5.20
C GLU A 244 -3.85 -5.74 -6.52
N ALA A 245 -4.43 -4.55 -6.65
CA ALA A 245 -5.09 -4.12 -7.89
C ALA A 245 -4.13 -4.05 -9.08
N ALA A 246 -2.92 -3.54 -8.89
CA ALA A 246 -1.90 -3.46 -9.94
C ALA A 246 -1.43 -4.84 -10.41
N ILE A 247 -1.30 -5.80 -9.50
CA ILE A 247 -0.96 -7.18 -9.82
C ILE A 247 -2.07 -7.85 -10.64
N GLN A 248 -3.34 -7.61 -10.26
CA GLN A 248 -4.49 -8.24 -10.93
C GLN A 248 -4.81 -7.63 -12.29
N SER A 249 -4.71 -6.31 -12.44
CA SER A 249 -5.07 -5.59 -13.67
C SER A 249 -3.90 -5.41 -14.63
N GLU A 250 -2.66 -5.56 -14.13
CA GLU A 250 -1.43 -5.21 -14.85
C GLU A 250 -1.35 -3.73 -15.29
N GLU A 251 -2.26 -2.88 -14.80
CA GLU A 251 -2.33 -1.45 -15.10
C GLU A 251 -1.66 -0.60 -14.03
N ALA A 252 -1.25 0.61 -14.41
CA ALA A 252 -0.74 1.59 -13.46
C ALA A 252 -1.87 2.10 -12.55
N GLN A 253 -1.62 2.10 -11.25
CA GLN A 253 -2.52 2.53 -10.19
C GLN A 253 -1.94 3.77 -9.51
N LEU A 254 -2.65 4.88 -9.48
CA LEU A 254 -2.24 6.09 -8.79
C LEU A 254 -2.93 6.17 -7.43
N LEU A 255 -2.15 6.23 -6.35
CA LEU A 255 -2.65 6.48 -4.99
C LEU A 255 -2.47 7.95 -4.62
N ILE A 256 -3.52 8.55 -4.10
CA ILE A 256 -3.50 9.87 -3.47
C ILE A 256 -4.11 9.75 -2.07
N CYS A 257 -3.33 10.05 -1.07
CA CYS A 257 -3.73 10.03 0.34
C CYS A 257 -3.67 11.44 0.92
N GLY A 258 -4.78 11.91 1.49
CA GLY A 258 -4.81 13.14 2.28
C GLY A 258 -4.36 12.84 3.71
N ASN A 259 -3.43 13.62 4.21
CA ASN A 259 -2.90 13.52 5.55
C ASN A 259 -3.62 14.48 6.50
N ARG A 260 -3.58 14.19 7.81
CA ARG A 260 -4.25 15.00 8.83
C ARG A 260 -3.67 16.43 8.98
N ASP A 261 -2.45 16.62 8.53
CA ASP A 261 -1.75 17.94 8.53
C ASP A 261 -2.05 18.78 7.28
N GLY A 262 -2.96 18.33 6.42
CA GLY A 262 -3.33 19.01 5.17
C GLY A 262 -2.39 18.76 4.00
N THR A 263 -1.42 17.87 4.15
CA THR A 263 -0.52 17.45 3.07
C THR A 263 -1.09 16.27 2.29
N TYR A 264 -0.51 15.99 1.13
CA TYR A 264 -0.84 14.85 0.28
C TYR A 264 0.34 13.93 0.13
N SER A 265 0.07 12.62 0.21
CA SER A 265 1.02 11.57 -0.08
C SER A 265 0.60 10.88 -1.37
N ILE A 266 1.48 10.89 -2.38
CA ILE A 266 1.16 10.42 -3.74
C ILE A 266 2.17 9.37 -4.17
N CYS A 267 1.68 8.28 -4.76
CA CYS A 267 2.53 7.20 -5.25
C CYS A 267 1.89 6.52 -6.45
N LEU A 268 2.72 6.12 -7.41
CA LEU A 268 2.32 5.28 -8.55
C LEU A 268 2.76 3.85 -8.29
N VAL A 269 1.84 2.89 -8.45
CA VAL A 269 2.13 1.46 -8.44
C VAL A 269 1.83 0.90 -9.82
N THR A 270 2.72 0.07 -10.33
CA THR A 270 2.57 -0.56 -11.66
C THR A 270 2.64 -2.08 -11.54
N GLY A 271 1.89 -2.79 -12.37
CA GLY A 271 2.04 -4.22 -12.55
C GLY A 271 3.35 -4.58 -13.29
N MET A 272 3.57 -5.86 -13.51
CA MET A 272 4.81 -6.41 -14.09
C MET A 272 5.17 -5.81 -15.47
N LEU A 273 4.18 -5.56 -16.33
CA LEU A 273 4.41 -5.06 -17.70
C LEU A 273 5.14 -3.72 -17.76
N PHE A 274 4.99 -2.89 -16.74
CA PHE A 274 5.69 -1.60 -16.64
C PHE A 274 7.05 -1.72 -15.95
N TYR A 275 7.28 -2.86 -15.29
CA TYR A 275 8.51 -3.13 -14.55
C TYR A 275 9.62 -3.65 -15.46
N ASP A 276 9.31 -4.42 -16.49
CA ASP A 276 10.27 -5.08 -17.40
C ASP A 276 11.08 -4.10 -18.26
N GLY A 277 11.37 -2.92 -17.71
CA GLY A 277 12.46 -2.02 -18.12
C GLY A 277 12.99 -2.20 -19.55
N LYS A 278 12.13 -2.31 -20.51
CA LYS A 278 12.51 -2.04 -21.91
C LYS A 278 12.72 -0.54 -22.06
N ASN A 279 13.87 -0.11 -21.54
CA ASN A 279 14.58 1.11 -21.91
C ASN A 279 16.05 0.77 -22.13
#